data_b1f2aae797b4ddfdc821f23bd3b6b344
#
_entry.id   b1f2aae797b4ddfdc821f23bd3b6b344
#
_cell.length_a   1.000
_cell.length_b   1.000
_cell.length_c   1.000
_cell.angle_alpha   90.00
_cell.angle_beta   90.00
_cell.angle_gamma   90.00
#
_symmetry.space_group_name_H-M   'P 1'
#
loop_
_entity.id
_entity.type
_entity.pdbx_description
1 polymer ?
#
loop_
_entity_poly.entity_id
_entity_poly.type
_entity_poly.pdbx_seq_one_letter_code
_entity_poly.pdbx_strand_id
1 'polypeptide(L)'
;MALARRGALRQCWAMFVGVLRLSLDIVGARSLKDRRSVVRSLKERAQSRMKVSIAEVGMLDDPRRATLGVAVVSNSASVCDQVLASVASMAGSLPDAVLTDRATEIVSFGEGGRGLQGGIESLLDGPRGGAGQADDDDEEGYS
;
A
#
# COMPACT_ATOMS: atom_id res chain seq x y z
N MET A 1 -6.67 -28.41 -30.59
CA MET A 1 -7.54 -28.44 -29.40
C MET A 1 -6.75 -28.07 -28.14
N ALA A 2 -5.76 -28.88 -27.81
CA ALA A 2 -4.97 -28.63 -26.61
C ALA A 2 -4.26 -27.29 -26.63
N LEU A 3 -3.76 -26.87 -27.77
CA LEU A 3 -3.07 -25.60 -27.88
C LEU A 3 -4.01 -24.42 -27.64
N ALA A 4 -5.21 -24.52 -28.18
CA ALA A 4 -6.19 -23.46 -27.99
C ALA A 4 -6.55 -23.34 -26.51
N ARG A 5 -6.66 -24.46 -25.83
CA ARG A 5 -6.96 -24.44 -24.41
C ARG A 5 -5.84 -23.80 -23.62
N ARG A 6 -4.61 -24.12 -23.97
CA ARG A 6 -3.49 -23.50 -23.27
C ARG A 6 -3.47 -22.02 -23.45
N GLY A 7 -3.77 -21.55 -24.66
CA GLY A 7 -3.86 -20.12 -24.88
C GLY A 7 -4.92 -19.49 -24.05
N ALA A 8 -6.10 -20.16 -23.99
CA ALA A 8 -7.19 -19.64 -23.18
C ALA A 8 -6.84 -19.63 -21.71
N LEU A 9 -6.15 -20.69 -21.22
CA LEU A 9 -5.72 -20.73 -19.84
C LEU A 9 -4.77 -19.60 -19.50
N ARG A 10 -3.84 -19.31 -20.39
CA ARG A 10 -2.94 -18.19 -20.16
C ARG A 10 -3.69 -16.90 -20.06
N GLN A 11 -4.68 -16.71 -20.94
CA GLN A 11 -5.47 -15.49 -20.93
C GLN A 11 -6.29 -15.37 -19.67
N CYS A 12 -6.71 -16.51 -19.13
CA CYS A 12 -7.47 -16.51 -17.89
C CYS A 12 -6.60 -16.27 -16.67
N TRP A 13 -5.30 -16.38 -16.85
CA TRP A 13 -4.37 -16.26 -15.74
C TRP A 13 -3.85 -14.83 -15.67
N ALA A 14 -4.44 -14.07 -14.82
CA ALA A 14 -4.05 -12.68 -14.62
C ALA A 14 -4.03 -12.39 -13.15
N MET A 15 -3.07 -11.61 -12.73
CA MET A 15 -2.98 -11.17 -11.34
C MET A 15 -2.73 -9.68 -11.33
N PHE A 16 -3.51 -9.00 -10.53
CA PHE A 16 -3.34 -7.57 -10.33
C PHE A 16 -3.10 -7.31 -8.87
N VAL A 17 -2.19 -6.39 -8.60
CA VAL A 17 -1.91 -5.93 -7.25
C VAL A 17 -2.26 -4.47 -7.19
N GLY A 18 -3.21 -4.14 -6.34
CA GLY A 18 -3.57 -2.74 -6.13
C GLY A 18 -2.92 -2.24 -4.86
N VAL A 19 -2.40 -1.03 -4.91
CA VAL A 19 -1.73 -0.40 -3.77
C VAL A 19 -2.35 0.96 -3.54
N LEU A 20 -2.62 1.28 -2.29
CA LEU A 20 -3.21 2.56 -1.92
C LEU A 20 -2.40 3.13 -0.78
N ARG A 21 -2.04 4.39 -0.90
CA ARG A 21 -1.42 5.13 0.20
C ARG A 21 -2.41 6.18 0.66
N LEU A 22 -2.63 6.22 1.96
CA LEU A 22 -3.53 7.17 2.59
C LEU A 22 -2.77 7.99 3.60
N SER A 23 -2.98 9.28 3.59
CA SER A 23 -2.46 10.17 4.62
C SER A 23 -3.63 10.76 5.38
N LEU A 24 -3.58 10.66 6.68
CA LEU A 24 -4.64 11.11 7.56
C LEU A 24 -4.12 12.11 8.56
N ASP A 25 -4.91 13.14 8.81
CA ASP A 25 -4.73 14.00 9.97
C ASP A 25 -5.71 13.53 11.03
N ILE A 26 -5.18 13.21 12.20
CA ILE A 26 -6.01 12.71 13.30
C ILE A 26 -6.41 13.91 14.15
N VAL A 27 -7.64 14.33 13.97
CA VAL A 27 -8.15 15.51 14.66
C VAL A 27 -8.41 15.14 16.11
N GLY A 28 -7.92 15.96 17.02
CA GLY A 28 -8.18 15.74 18.44
C GLY A 28 -7.31 14.71 19.10
N ALA A 29 -6.39 14.08 18.38
CA ALA A 29 -5.47 13.16 19.02
C ALA A 29 -4.49 13.95 19.88
N ARG A 30 -4.40 13.58 21.15
CA ARG A 30 -3.50 14.23 22.09
C ARG A 30 -2.30 13.39 22.41
N SER A 31 -2.32 12.14 21.97
CA SER A 31 -1.26 11.20 22.27
C SER A 31 -1.18 10.16 21.18
N LEU A 32 -0.10 9.40 21.19
CA LEU A 32 0.04 8.27 20.28
C LEU A 32 -1.00 7.21 20.55
N LYS A 33 -1.46 7.11 21.78
CA LYS A 33 -2.50 6.15 22.13
C LYS A 33 -3.81 6.49 21.42
N ASP A 34 -4.19 7.76 21.40
CA ASP A 34 -5.39 8.20 20.71
C ASP A 34 -5.29 7.91 19.22
N ARG A 35 -4.15 8.24 18.66
CA ARG A 35 -3.87 8.01 17.26
C ARG A 35 -3.97 6.52 16.89
N ARG A 36 -3.37 5.68 17.72
CA ARG A 36 -3.39 4.24 17.49
C ARG A 36 -4.79 3.67 17.53
N SER A 37 -5.63 4.22 18.36
CA SER A 37 -7.02 3.79 18.46
C SER A 37 -7.76 4.04 17.15
N VAL A 38 -7.59 5.23 16.57
CA VAL A 38 -8.23 5.59 15.32
C VAL A 38 -7.70 4.71 14.17
N VAL A 39 -6.39 4.55 14.10
CA VAL A 39 -5.77 3.75 13.05
C VAL A 39 -6.20 2.29 13.16
N ARG A 40 -6.21 1.76 14.37
CA ARG A 40 -6.63 0.37 14.60
C ARG A 40 -8.07 0.15 14.15
N SER A 41 -8.94 1.10 14.51
CA SER A 41 -10.34 1.01 14.14
C SER A 41 -10.51 0.93 12.62
N LEU A 42 -9.80 1.77 11.90
CA LEU A 42 -9.85 1.76 10.44
C LEU A 42 -9.33 0.44 9.87
N LYS A 43 -8.19 -0.02 10.39
CA LYS A 43 -7.60 -1.27 9.92
C LYS A 43 -8.55 -2.45 10.14
N GLU A 44 -9.09 -2.55 11.33
CA GLU A 44 -10.00 -3.65 11.66
C GLU A 44 -11.25 -3.61 10.81
N ARG A 45 -11.80 -2.43 10.62
CA ARG A 45 -13.01 -2.27 9.83
C ARG A 45 -12.77 -2.67 8.37
N ALA A 46 -11.67 -2.22 7.82
CA ALA A 46 -11.35 -2.56 6.44
C ALA A 46 -11.07 -4.04 6.27
N GLN A 47 -10.32 -4.62 7.18
CA GLN A 47 -9.97 -6.04 7.11
C GLN A 47 -11.16 -6.95 7.35
N SER A 48 -12.14 -6.49 8.12
CA SER A 48 -13.33 -7.29 8.36
C SER A 48 -14.29 -7.31 7.16
N ARG A 49 -14.23 -6.29 6.33
CA ARG A 49 -15.13 -6.17 5.18
C ARG A 49 -14.50 -6.61 3.88
N MET A 50 -13.21 -6.46 3.78
CA MET A 50 -12.50 -6.72 2.52
C MET A 50 -11.20 -7.44 2.81
N LYS A 51 -10.76 -8.23 1.85
CA LYS A 51 -9.51 -8.96 2.00
C LYS A 51 -8.37 -8.08 1.53
N VAL A 52 -7.91 -7.24 2.44
CA VAL A 52 -6.82 -6.33 2.16
C VAL A 52 -5.77 -6.48 3.24
N SER A 53 -4.56 -6.10 2.90
CA SER A 53 -3.46 -5.97 3.84
C SER A 53 -3.26 -4.50 4.11
N ILE A 54 -3.25 -4.10 5.37
CA ILE A 54 -3.08 -2.70 5.76
C ILE A 54 -1.97 -2.60 6.79
N ALA A 55 -1.10 -1.61 6.59
CA ALA A 55 -0.02 -1.34 7.52
C ALA A 55 0.22 0.16 7.61
N GLU A 56 0.73 0.59 8.75
CA GLU A 56 1.23 1.95 8.86
C GLU A 56 2.60 1.99 8.23
N VAL A 57 2.81 2.97 7.35
CA VAL A 57 4.04 3.05 6.59
C VAL A 57 4.81 4.34 6.80
N GLY A 58 4.24 5.27 7.56
CA GLY A 58 4.94 6.51 7.83
C GLY A 58 4.30 7.29 8.96
N MET A 59 5.01 8.30 9.42
CA MET A 59 4.54 9.18 10.50
C MET A 59 4.22 8.45 11.79
N LEU A 60 5.00 7.42 12.10
CA LEU A 60 4.70 6.53 13.21
C LEU A 60 4.77 7.22 14.57
N ASP A 61 5.58 8.26 14.67
CA ASP A 61 5.78 8.98 15.94
C ASP A 61 4.97 10.26 16.05
N ASP A 62 4.20 10.59 15.03
CA ASP A 62 3.44 11.83 15.03
C ASP A 62 2.02 11.53 15.51
N PRO A 63 1.58 12.11 16.65
CA PRO A 63 0.24 11.83 17.17
C PRO A 63 -0.88 12.38 16.29
N ARG A 64 -0.57 13.30 15.39
CA ARG A 64 -1.60 13.94 14.57
C ARG A 64 -1.67 13.44 13.16
N ARG A 65 -0.72 12.62 12.74
CA ARG A 65 -0.67 12.16 11.37
C ARG A 65 -0.45 10.68 11.30
N ALA A 66 -1.00 10.08 10.26
CA ALA A 66 -0.78 8.67 9.99
C ALA A 66 -0.72 8.47 8.48
N THR A 67 0.21 7.63 8.05
CA THR A 67 0.27 7.23 6.67
C THR A 67 0.12 5.72 6.62
N LEU A 68 -0.88 5.29 5.87
CA LEU A 68 -1.22 3.88 5.76
C LEU A 68 -1.00 3.38 4.36
N GLY A 69 -0.51 2.16 4.26
CA GLY A 69 -0.42 1.46 2.99
C GLY A 69 -1.42 0.33 2.98
N VAL A 70 -2.09 0.16 1.86
CA VAL A 70 -3.10 -0.87 1.65
C VAL A 70 -2.75 -1.64 0.40
N ALA A 71 -2.88 -2.95 0.43
CA ALA A 71 -2.63 -3.77 -0.74
C ALA A 71 -3.75 -4.78 -0.90
N VAL A 72 -4.08 -5.06 -2.16
CA VAL A 72 -5.10 -6.04 -2.51
C VAL A 72 -4.64 -6.78 -3.76
N VAL A 73 -4.95 -8.06 -3.82
CA VAL A 73 -4.63 -8.89 -4.98
C VAL A 73 -5.94 -9.42 -5.54
N SER A 74 -6.05 -9.40 -6.86
CA SER A 74 -7.23 -9.91 -7.54
C SER A 74 -6.86 -10.32 -8.97
N ASN A 75 -7.72 -11.11 -9.58
CA ASN A 75 -7.57 -11.40 -11.01
C ASN A 75 -8.29 -10.36 -11.88
N SER A 76 -8.72 -9.27 -11.28
CA SER A 76 -9.43 -8.20 -11.99
C SER A 76 -8.93 -6.86 -11.49
N ALA A 77 -8.44 -6.03 -12.41
CA ALA A 77 -7.98 -4.69 -12.06
C ALA A 77 -9.13 -3.84 -11.53
N SER A 78 -10.30 -4.02 -12.09
CA SER A 78 -11.46 -3.25 -11.68
C SER A 78 -11.87 -3.59 -10.25
N VAL A 79 -11.75 -4.85 -9.85
CA VAL A 79 -12.00 -5.25 -8.47
C VAL A 79 -10.98 -4.62 -7.53
N CYS A 80 -9.72 -4.60 -7.91
CA CYS A 80 -8.70 -3.93 -7.11
C CYS A 80 -9.06 -2.47 -6.90
N ASP A 81 -9.44 -1.80 -7.97
CA ASP A 81 -9.78 -0.38 -7.91
C ASP A 81 -10.98 -0.16 -6.99
N GLN A 82 -12.01 -0.98 -7.11
CA GLN A 82 -13.20 -0.86 -6.29
C GLN A 82 -12.90 -1.07 -4.81
N VAL A 83 -12.10 -2.07 -4.51
CA VAL A 83 -11.75 -2.38 -3.13
C VAL A 83 -10.95 -1.23 -2.53
N LEU A 84 -9.97 -0.73 -3.26
CA LEU A 84 -9.15 0.37 -2.76
C LEU A 84 -9.96 1.66 -2.61
N ALA A 85 -10.88 1.89 -3.52
CA ALA A 85 -11.77 3.05 -3.41
C ALA A 85 -12.65 2.93 -2.17
N SER A 86 -13.11 1.73 -1.85
CA SER A 86 -13.90 1.49 -0.66
C SER A 86 -13.11 1.76 0.61
N VAL A 87 -11.86 1.35 0.64
CA VAL A 87 -10.99 1.63 1.79
C VAL A 87 -10.77 3.13 1.94
N ALA A 88 -10.51 3.82 0.83
CA ALA A 88 -10.33 5.27 0.86
C ALA A 88 -11.59 5.97 1.35
N SER A 89 -12.74 5.49 0.93
CA SER A 89 -14.02 6.04 1.37
C SER A 89 -14.23 5.85 2.87
N MET A 90 -13.87 4.68 3.38
CA MET A 90 -13.91 4.42 4.82
C MET A 90 -13.03 5.40 5.57
N ALA A 91 -11.82 5.60 5.07
CA ALA A 91 -10.89 6.52 5.71
C ALA A 91 -11.43 7.94 5.68
N GLY A 92 -12.04 8.33 4.57
CA GLY A 92 -12.58 9.68 4.43
C GLY A 92 -13.81 9.93 5.28
N SER A 93 -14.47 8.88 5.78
CA SER A 93 -15.67 9.04 6.59
C SER A 93 -15.43 8.89 8.07
N LEU A 94 -14.17 8.76 8.50
CA LEU A 94 -13.86 8.69 9.92
C LEU A 94 -14.18 10.02 10.59
N PRO A 95 -14.84 9.99 11.74
CA PRO A 95 -15.18 11.25 12.43
C PRO A 95 -13.98 11.94 13.05
N ASP A 96 -12.94 11.16 13.39
CA ASP A 96 -11.80 11.68 14.12
C ASP A 96 -10.57 11.88 13.25
N ALA A 97 -10.72 11.76 11.94
CA ALA A 97 -9.60 11.90 11.04
C ALA A 97 -10.03 12.54 9.74
N VAL A 98 -9.11 13.23 9.12
CA VAL A 98 -9.32 13.85 7.80
C VAL A 98 -8.36 13.22 6.82
N LEU A 99 -8.90 12.74 5.72
CA LEU A 99 -8.07 12.20 4.65
C LEU A 99 -7.46 13.36 3.88
N THR A 100 -6.15 13.53 3.98
CA THR A 100 -5.47 14.67 3.37
C THR A 100 -4.84 14.33 2.04
N ASP A 101 -4.54 13.05 1.81
CA ASP A 101 -3.92 12.65 0.56
C ASP A 101 -4.18 11.18 0.30
N ARG A 102 -4.30 10.83 -0.96
CA ARG A 102 -4.43 9.42 -1.35
C ARG A 102 -3.77 9.23 -2.71
N ALA A 103 -3.15 8.07 -2.87
CA ALA A 103 -2.55 7.69 -4.13
C ALA A 103 -2.83 6.21 -4.36
N THR A 104 -3.26 5.88 -5.57
CA THR A 104 -3.63 4.52 -5.93
C THR A 104 -2.83 4.09 -7.15
N GLU A 105 -2.36 2.86 -7.11
CA GLU A 105 -1.65 2.29 -8.25
C GLU A 105 -2.07 0.83 -8.39
N ILE A 106 -2.32 0.40 -9.62
CA ILE A 106 -2.69 -0.97 -9.90
C ILE A 106 -1.68 -1.53 -10.88
N VAL A 107 -1.07 -2.64 -10.50
CA VAL A 107 0.00 -3.25 -11.28
C VAL A 107 -0.47 -4.60 -11.79
N SER A 108 -0.27 -4.85 -13.06
CA SER A 108 -0.51 -6.15 -13.66
C SER A 108 0.73 -7.01 -13.45
N PHE A 109 0.53 -8.21 -12.98
CA PHE A 109 1.63 -9.11 -12.65
C PHE A 109 1.31 -10.49 -13.18
N GLY A 110 2.30 -11.15 -13.75
CA GLY A 110 2.13 -12.52 -14.22
C GLY A 110 2.36 -12.65 -15.70
N GLU A 111 1.95 -13.79 -16.23
CA GLU A 111 2.23 -14.12 -17.60
C GLU A 111 1.52 -13.16 -18.54
N GLY A 112 2.27 -12.53 -19.42
CA GLY A 112 1.71 -11.54 -20.31
C GLY A 112 1.57 -10.17 -19.71
N GLY A 113 1.62 -10.07 -18.41
CA GLY A 113 1.63 -8.78 -17.76
C GLY A 113 3.04 -8.28 -17.67
N ARG A 114 3.18 -7.01 -17.84
CA ARG A 114 4.49 -6.45 -17.73
C ARG A 114 4.83 -6.14 -16.33
N GLY A 115 4.17 -6.58 -15.44
CA GLY A 115 4.48 -6.39 -14.07
C GLY A 115 5.38 -5.21 -13.83
N LEU A 116 5.97 -5.21 -12.72
CA LEU A 116 7.08 -4.33 -12.45
C LEU A 116 8.23 -4.81 -13.30
N GLN A 117 8.66 -4.00 -14.21
CA GLN A 117 9.79 -4.36 -15.03
C GLN A 117 10.98 -4.52 -14.11
N GLY A 118 11.52 -5.71 -14.06
CA GLY A 118 12.55 -6.01 -13.11
C GLY A 118 12.01 -6.58 -11.81
N GLY A 119 10.70 -6.71 -11.71
CA GLY A 119 10.11 -7.31 -10.53
C GLY A 119 10.21 -6.43 -9.30
N ILE A 120 9.79 -6.98 -8.20
CA ILE A 120 9.87 -6.30 -6.92
C ILE A 120 11.32 -6.03 -6.55
N GLU A 121 12.22 -6.87 -7.03
CA GLU A 121 13.64 -6.68 -6.80
C GLU A 121 14.11 -5.31 -7.28
N SER A 122 13.55 -4.86 -8.38
CA SER A 122 13.93 -3.56 -8.93
C SER A 122 13.61 -2.43 -7.97
N LEU A 123 12.54 -2.56 -7.22
CA LEU A 123 12.19 -1.56 -6.23
C LEU A 123 13.06 -1.66 -5.00
N LEU A 124 13.45 -2.88 -4.66
CA LEU A 124 14.31 -3.10 -3.52
C LEU A 124 15.74 -2.69 -3.82
N ASP A 125 16.06 -2.68 -5.11
CA ASP A 125 17.40 -2.32 -5.56
C ASP A 125 17.63 -0.83 -5.62
N GLY A 126 16.66 -0.08 -5.22
CA GLY A 126 16.75 1.36 -5.28
C GLY A 126 18.15 1.88 -4.99
N PRO A 127 18.28 3.04 -4.49
CA PRO A 127 19.59 3.70 -4.35
C PRO A 127 20.45 3.10 -3.23
N ARG A 128 20.74 1.81 -3.35
CA ARG A 128 21.58 1.17 -2.35
C ARG A 128 22.97 1.79 -2.27
N GLY A 129 23.47 2.15 -3.41
CA GLY A 129 24.78 2.76 -3.45
C GLY A 129 24.85 4.05 -2.68
N GLY A 130 23.82 4.82 -2.82
CA GLY A 130 23.77 6.09 -2.10
C GLY A 130 23.66 5.91 -0.62
N ALA A 131 22.89 4.92 -0.21
CA ALA A 131 22.74 4.69 1.20
C ALA A 131 24.04 4.28 1.85
N GLY A 132 24.78 3.43 1.16
CA GLY A 132 26.05 2.99 1.70
C GLY A 132 27.02 4.13 1.91
N GLN A 133 27.02 5.04 0.99
CA GLN A 133 27.91 6.17 1.12
C GLN A 133 27.50 7.09 2.26
N ALA A 134 26.23 7.26 2.42
CA ALA A 134 25.78 8.09 3.50
C ALA A 134 26.18 7.50 4.85
N ASP A 135 26.12 6.21 4.94
CA ASP A 135 26.51 5.55 6.19
C ASP A 135 27.97 5.79 6.52
N ASP A 136 28.80 5.70 5.50
CA ASP A 136 30.23 5.93 5.71
C ASP A 136 30.49 7.34 6.21
N ASP A 137 29.81 8.27 5.61
CA ASP A 137 30.00 9.67 6.00
C ASP A 137 29.57 9.89 7.44
N ASP A 138 28.48 9.30 7.81
CA ASP A 138 27.97 9.45 9.17
C ASP A 138 28.97 8.93 10.19
N GLU A 139 29.58 7.81 9.90
CA GLU A 139 30.55 7.26 10.82
C GLU A 139 31.72 8.19 11.01
N GLU A 140 32.16 8.76 9.95
CA GLU A 140 33.25 9.70 10.05
C GLU A 140 32.88 10.90 10.88
N GLY A 141 31.66 11.31 10.78
CA GLY A 141 31.19 12.43 11.53
C GLY A 141 31.30 12.24 13.02
N TYR A 142 31.19 11.03 13.46
CA TYR A 142 31.29 10.74 14.89
C TYR A 142 32.72 10.69 15.37
N SER A 143 33.58 10.40 14.49
CA SER A 143 34.98 10.33 14.88
C SER A 143 35.53 11.67 15.21
#